data_2107741cbc6939a3f33c693592a37314
#
_entry.id   2107741cbc6939a3f33c693592a37314
#
_cell.length_a   1.000
_cell.length_b   1.000
_cell.length_c   1.000
_cell.angle_alpha   90.00
_cell.angle_beta   90.00
_cell.angle_gamma   90.00
#
_symmetry.space_group_name_H-M   'P 1'
#
loop_
_entity.id
_entity.type
_entity.pdbx_description
1 polymer ?
#
loop_
_entity_poly.entity_id
_entity_poly.type
_entity_poly.pdbx_seq_one_letter_code
_entity_poly.pdbx_strand_id
1 'polypeptide(L)'
;MTARTSPANGIAGRHVLWGLIGFFGVIFAVNAIFVYVAEETFSGGDTSDPYRKGLDYNATLRAAERQTERGWQTEIAYDAKTGRLALNFVDKSALPITGLGINATLSRPATDKEDRRVAMVETTPGVYAGTVSLAPGLWVLSVASHKGGAGHGTAYRLKRRLFVAETP
;
A
#
# COMPACT_ATOMS: atom_id res chain seq x y z
N MET A 1 55.35 33.84 -57.51
CA MET A 1 54.07 33.99 -56.86
C MET A 1 53.89 32.76 -55.94
N THR A 2 54.24 32.87 -54.64
CA THR A 2 54.14 31.78 -53.68
C THR A 2 52.91 32.03 -52.86
N ALA A 3 51.90 31.15 -52.99
CA ALA A 3 50.65 31.16 -52.23
C ALA A 3 50.98 30.71 -50.78
N ARG A 4 50.76 31.60 -49.80
CA ARG A 4 50.78 31.29 -48.37
C ARG A 4 49.47 30.59 -48.04
N THR A 5 49.53 29.29 -47.86
CA THR A 5 48.46 28.54 -47.24
C THR A 5 48.44 28.85 -45.70
N SER A 6 47.43 29.59 -45.29
CA SER A 6 47.17 29.81 -43.85
C SER A 6 46.84 28.44 -43.18
N PRO A 7 47.41 28.14 -41.99
CA PRO A 7 47.03 26.96 -41.27
C PRO A 7 45.57 27.14 -40.79
N ALA A 8 44.68 26.33 -41.30
CA ALA A 8 43.33 26.22 -40.73
C ALA A 8 43.45 25.77 -39.29
N ASN A 9 42.98 26.60 -38.36
CA ASN A 9 42.80 26.23 -36.93
C ASN A 9 41.78 25.09 -36.85
N GLY A 10 42.22 23.91 -37.22
CA GLY A 10 41.42 22.68 -37.11
C GLY A 10 41.23 22.32 -35.66
N ILE A 11 40.00 22.01 -35.29
CA ILE A 11 39.66 21.46 -33.99
C ILE A 11 40.52 20.20 -33.82
N ALA A 12 41.46 20.22 -32.86
CA ALA A 12 42.32 19.07 -32.60
C ALA A 12 41.46 17.93 -31.97
N GLY A 13 41.70 16.69 -32.39
CA GLY A 13 40.93 15.52 -31.92
C GLY A 13 40.79 15.42 -30.40
N ARG A 14 41.77 15.96 -29.64
CA ARG A 14 41.68 16.08 -28.16
C ARG A 14 40.50 16.94 -27.67
N HIS A 15 40.12 17.98 -28.40
CA HIS A 15 38.99 18.83 -28.01
C HIS A 15 37.66 18.11 -28.27
N VAL A 16 37.57 17.35 -29.35
CA VAL A 16 36.43 16.48 -29.63
C VAL A 16 36.31 15.39 -28.56
N LEU A 17 37.42 14.76 -28.18
CA LEU A 17 37.44 13.74 -27.14
C LEU A 17 36.96 14.30 -25.80
N TRP A 18 37.49 15.44 -25.35
CA TRP A 18 37.04 16.07 -24.11
C TRP A 18 35.60 16.54 -24.18
N GLY A 19 35.13 17.03 -25.30
CA GLY A 19 33.71 17.35 -25.53
C GLY A 19 32.82 16.12 -25.37
N LEU A 20 33.24 14.99 -25.94
CA LEU A 20 32.54 13.74 -25.87
C LEU A 20 32.48 13.19 -24.40
N ILE A 21 33.63 13.21 -23.74
CA ILE A 21 33.71 12.79 -22.30
C ILE A 21 32.81 13.68 -21.45
N GLY A 22 32.82 14.99 -21.63
CA GLY A 22 31.97 15.93 -20.92
C GLY A 22 30.48 15.66 -21.18
N PHE A 23 30.11 15.46 -22.43
CA PHE A 23 28.75 15.17 -22.86
C PHE A 23 28.21 13.87 -22.22
N PHE A 24 28.95 12.77 -22.35
CA PHE A 24 28.53 11.51 -21.73
C PHE A 24 28.64 11.56 -20.22
N GLY A 25 29.59 12.28 -19.65
CA GLY A 25 29.70 12.49 -18.19
C GLY A 25 28.44 13.13 -17.61
N VAL A 26 27.89 14.14 -18.26
CA VAL A 26 26.63 14.78 -17.83
C VAL A 26 25.46 13.78 -17.94
N ILE A 27 25.38 13.03 -19.05
CA ILE A 27 24.33 12.02 -19.22
C ILE A 27 24.40 10.97 -18.10
N PHE A 28 25.58 10.44 -17.80
CA PHE A 28 25.73 9.46 -16.73
C PHE A 28 25.40 10.04 -15.35
N ALA A 29 25.80 11.29 -15.07
CA ALA A 29 25.49 11.94 -13.80
C ALA A 29 23.98 12.11 -13.60
N VAL A 30 23.26 12.58 -14.64
CA VAL A 30 21.81 12.74 -14.58
C VAL A 30 21.12 11.37 -14.40
N ASN A 31 21.54 10.35 -15.15
CA ASN A 31 20.98 9.01 -15.01
C ASN A 31 21.25 8.41 -13.61
N ALA A 32 22.43 8.63 -13.04
CA ALA A 32 22.75 8.18 -11.69
C ALA A 32 21.83 8.83 -10.63
N ILE A 33 21.53 10.13 -10.80
CA ILE A 33 20.57 10.82 -9.92
C ILE A 33 19.17 10.22 -10.07
N PHE A 34 18.73 9.93 -11.31
CA PHE A 34 17.43 9.29 -11.51
C PHE A 34 17.34 7.90 -10.88
N VAL A 35 18.39 7.08 -10.99
CA VAL A 35 18.44 5.76 -10.36
C VAL A 35 18.38 5.91 -8.85
N TYR A 36 19.16 6.83 -8.28
CA TYR A 36 19.17 7.09 -6.84
C TYR A 36 17.77 7.50 -6.32
N VAL A 37 17.13 8.46 -6.98
CA VAL A 37 15.77 8.90 -6.63
C VAL A 37 14.76 7.77 -6.81
N ALA A 38 14.89 6.98 -7.87
CA ALA A 38 14.03 5.84 -8.11
C ALA A 38 14.16 4.78 -7.00
N GLU A 39 15.36 4.46 -6.54
CA GLU A 39 15.57 3.52 -5.44
C GLU A 39 15.00 4.05 -4.12
N GLU A 40 15.16 5.33 -3.83
CA GLU A 40 14.66 5.96 -2.59
C GLU A 40 13.12 6.06 -2.56
N THR A 41 12.51 6.24 -3.74
CA THR A 41 11.05 6.32 -3.89
C THR A 41 10.39 4.97 -4.17
N PHE A 42 11.19 3.93 -4.46
CA PHE A 42 10.69 2.60 -4.76
C PHE A 42 10.19 1.94 -3.47
N SER A 43 8.90 1.95 -3.23
CA SER A 43 8.24 1.26 -2.11
C SER A 43 8.08 -0.24 -2.36
N GLY A 44 9.11 -0.90 -2.91
CA GLY A 44 9.14 -2.34 -3.10
C GLY A 44 7.99 -2.86 -3.97
N GLY A 45 8.29 -3.41 -5.14
CA GLY A 45 7.28 -4.11 -5.92
C GLY A 45 6.75 -5.30 -5.12
N ASP A 46 5.46 -5.29 -4.80
CA ASP A 46 4.69 -6.40 -4.19
C ASP A 46 4.63 -7.65 -5.12
N THR A 47 5.69 -7.85 -5.90
CA THR A 47 5.75 -8.87 -6.95
C THR A 47 6.86 -9.87 -6.71
N SER A 48 6.94 -10.40 -5.50
CA SER A 48 7.71 -11.61 -5.26
C SER A 48 6.86 -12.83 -5.65
N ASP A 49 7.02 -13.29 -6.87
CA ASP A 49 6.50 -14.56 -7.36
C ASP A 49 5.09 -14.54 -7.99
N PRO A 50 4.97 -14.27 -9.33
CA PRO A 50 3.71 -14.36 -10.07
C PRO A 50 3.06 -15.76 -10.02
N TYR A 51 3.88 -16.80 -9.88
CA TYR A 51 3.39 -18.18 -9.81
C TYR A 51 2.70 -18.48 -8.48
N ARG A 52 3.25 -18.01 -7.36
CA ARG A 52 2.59 -18.11 -6.04
C ARG A 52 1.30 -17.31 -6.00
N LYS A 53 1.27 -16.13 -6.63
CA LYS A 53 0.00 -15.36 -6.76
C LYS A 53 -1.09 -16.13 -7.50
N GLY A 54 -0.73 -16.94 -8.51
CA GLY A 54 -1.69 -17.80 -9.23
C GLY A 54 -2.24 -18.92 -8.34
N LEU A 55 -1.41 -19.55 -7.52
CA LEU A 55 -1.86 -20.59 -6.56
C LEU A 55 -2.70 -19.99 -5.44
N ASP A 56 -2.30 -18.82 -4.93
CA ASP A 56 -3.02 -18.10 -3.88
C ASP A 56 -4.37 -17.52 -4.37
N TYR A 57 -4.50 -17.27 -5.67
CA TYR A 57 -5.76 -16.82 -6.27
C TYR A 57 -6.89 -17.82 -6.06
N ASN A 58 -6.66 -19.10 -6.33
CA ASN A 58 -7.64 -20.17 -6.11
C ASN A 58 -7.97 -20.34 -4.62
N ALA A 59 -6.99 -20.19 -3.75
CA ALA A 59 -7.21 -20.22 -2.30
C ALA A 59 -8.06 -19.02 -1.84
N THR A 60 -7.82 -17.85 -2.43
CA THR A 60 -8.59 -16.63 -2.15
C THR A 60 -10.02 -16.73 -2.64
N LEU A 61 -10.26 -17.29 -3.83
CA LEU A 61 -11.61 -17.56 -4.36
C LEU A 61 -12.40 -18.48 -3.44
N ARG A 62 -11.83 -19.63 -3.07
CA ARG A 62 -12.46 -20.58 -2.15
C ARG A 62 -12.71 -19.96 -0.76
N ALA A 63 -11.84 -19.06 -0.30
CA ALA A 63 -12.06 -18.33 0.95
C ALA A 63 -13.21 -17.32 0.84
N ALA A 64 -13.34 -16.65 -0.30
CA ALA A 64 -14.44 -15.72 -0.57
C ALA A 64 -15.79 -16.46 -0.69
N GLU A 65 -15.83 -17.62 -1.37
CA GLU A 65 -17.01 -18.47 -1.44
C GLU A 65 -17.48 -18.91 -0.04
N ARG A 66 -16.58 -19.47 0.76
CA ARG A 66 -16.87 -19.86 2.15
C ARG A 66 -17.31 -18.67 3.02
N GLN A 67 -16.79 -17.47 2.77
CA GLN A 67 -17.22 -16.27 3.46
C GLN A 67 -18.66 -15.89 3.07
N THR A 68 -18.99 -15.98 1.78
CA THR A 68 -20.35 -15.74 1.29
C THR A 68 -21.35 -16.74 1.85
N GLU A 69 -21.01 -18.02 1.90
CA GLU A 69 -21.85 -19.09 2.48
C GLU A 69 -22.15 -18.86 3.97
N ARG A 70 -21.19 -18.31 4.73
CA ARG A 70 -21.39 -17.96 6.15
C ARG A 70 -22.40 -16.83 6.33
N GLY A 71 -22.56 -15.95 5.35
CA GLY A 71 -23.50 -14.85 5.38
C GLY A 71 -23.22 -13.82 6.48
N TRP A 72 -21.96 -13.68 6.89
CA TRP A 72 -21.58 -12.68 7.90
C TRP A 72 -21.73 -11.28 7.33
N GLN A 73 -22.34 -10.42 8.11
CA GLN A 73 -22.48 -9.00 7.81
C GLN A 73 -21.63 -8.18 8.79
N THR A 74 -21.02 -7.13 8.24
CA THR A 74 -20.16 -6.24 9.05
C THR A 74 -20.55 -4.80 8.79
N GLU A 75 -20.93 -4.11 9.86
CA GLU A 75 -21.16 -2.68 9.87
C GLU A 75 -19.93 -1.97 10.44
N ILE A 76 -19.55 -0.85 9.82
CA ILE A 76 -18.34 -0.09 10.18
C ILE A 76 -18.77 1.32 10.56
N ALA A 77 -18.36 1.77 11.73
CA ALA A 77 -18.52 3.14 12.17
C ALA A 77 -17.16 3.72 12.58
N TYR A 78 -16.86 4.92 12.11
CA TYR A 78 -15.69 5.69 12.53
C TYR A 78 -16.13 7.07 13.01
N ASP A 79 -15.77 7.41 14.21
CA ASP A 79 -15.98 8.73 14.80
C ASP A 79 -14.67 9.52 14.74
N ALA A 80 -14.60 10.53 13.90
CA ALA A 80 -13.40 11.35 13.70
C ALA A 80 -13.06 12.23 14.93
N LYS A 81 -14.06 12.56 15.78
CA LYS A 81 -13.82 13.38 16.99
C LYS A 81 -13.11 12.61 18.09
N THR A 82 -13.48 11.36 18.26
CA THR A 82 -12.89 10.47 19.29
C THR A 82 -11.81 9.55 18.76
N GLY A 83 -11.67 9.45 17.42
CA GLY A 83 -10.82 8.48 16.75
C GLY A 83 -11.30 7.04 16.93
N ARG A 84 -12.55 6.81 17.34
CA ARG A 84 -13.09 5.47 17.60
C ARG A 84 -13.49 4.80 16.29
N LEU A 85 -12.89 3.66 16.01
CA LEU A 85 -13.31 2.73 14.97
C LEU A 85 -14.09 1.59 15.63
N ALA A 86 -15.32 1.35 15.18
CA ALA A 86 -16.16 0.26 15.65
C ALA A 86 -16.58 -0.64 14.48
N LEU A 87 -16.54 -1.96 14.72
CA LEU A 87 -16.95 -3.00 13.78
C LEU A 87 -18.00 -3.87 14.46
N ASN A 88 -19.18 -3.97 13.88
CA ASN A 88 -20.25 -4.84 14.36
C ASN A 88 -20.37 -6.05 13.44
N PHE A 89 -20.18 -7.25 13.97
CA PHE A 89 -20.26 -8.51 13.24
C PHE A 89 -21.51 -9.28 13.64
N VAL A 90 -22.35 -9.58 12.65
CA VAL A 90 -23.53 -10.42 12.81
C VAL A 90 -23.55 -11.54 11.77
N ASP A 91 -24.19 -12.63 12.12
CA ASP A 91 -24.44 -13.74 11.18
C ASP A 91 -25.68 -13.47 10.31
N LYS A 92 -26.03 -14.43 9.43
CA LYS A 92 -27.22 -14.37 8.58
C LYS A 92 -28.55 -14.26 9.32
N SER A 93 -28.58 -14.59 10.62
CA SER A 93 -29.74 -14.52 11.51
C SER A 93 -29.71 -13.26 12.36
N ALA A 94 -28.83 -12.30 12.06
CA ALA A 94 -28.57 -11.09 12.83
C ALA A 94 -28.08 -11.36 14.28
N LEU A 95 -27.57 -12.55 14.57
CA LEU A 95 -26.98 -12.87 15.86
C LEU A 95 -25.53 -12.36 15.92
N PRO A 96 -25.09 -11.79 17.07
CA PRO A 96 -23.76 -11.27 17.22
C PRO A 96 -22.69 -12.37 17.17
N ILE A 97 -21.59 -12.12 16.47
CA ILE A 97 -20.45 -13.02 16.39
C ILE A 97 -19.37 -12.59 17.35
N THR A 98 -19.20 -13.38 18.40
CA THR A 98 -18.30 -13.08 19.53
C THR A 98 -16.98 -13.86 19.43
N GLY A 99 -15.98 -13.42 20.20
CA GLY A 99 -14.70 -14.12 20.35
C GLY A 99 -13.82 -14.10 19.10
N LEU A 100 -13.94 -13.08 18.24
CA LEU A 100 -13.07 -12.89 17.08
C LEU A 100 -11.78 -12.18 17.50
N GLY A 101 -10.65 -12.73 17.06
CA GLY A 101 -9.40 -11.97 16.96
C GLY A 101 -9.42 -11.15 15.68
N ILE A 102 -9.35 -9.83 15.78
CA ILE A 102 -9.46 -8.92 14.63
C ILE A 102 -8.15 -8.18 14.41
N ASN A 103 -7.61 -8.29 13.20
CA ASN A 103 -6.53 -7.46 12.71
C ASN A 103 -7.11 -6.42 11.74
N ALA A 104 -7.13 -5.17 12.15
CA ALA A 104 -7.57 -4.05 11.34
C ALA A 104 -6.37 -3.21 10.93
N THR A 105 -6.27 -2.89 9.65
CA THR A 105 -5.25 -1.99 9.10
C THR A 105 -5.92 -0.93 8.26
N LEU A 106 -5.54 0.31 8.48
CA LEU A 106 -5.95 1.47 7.66
C LEU A 106 -4.75 1.94 6.86
N SER A 107 -4.92 2.05 5.56
CA SER A 107 -3.88 2.49 4.62
C SER A 107 -4.38 3.59 3.71
N ARG A 108 -3.46 4.40 3.19
CA ARG A 108 -3.75 5.36 2.12
C ARG A 108 -3.61 4.67 0.75
N PRO A 109 -4.49 4.96 -0.24
CA PRO A 109 -4.37 4.37 -1.57
C PRO A 109 -3.07 4.69 -2.31
N ALA A 110 -2.44 5.82 -1.97
CA ALA A 110 -1.28 6.35 -2.69
C ALA A 110 0.06 6.10 -2.00
N THR A 111 0.09 5.62 -0.75
CA THR A 111 1.34 5.41 -0.01
C THR A 111 1.16 4.42 1.13
N ASP A 112 2.13 3.53 1.31
CA ASP A 112 2.16 2.57 2.41
C ASP A 112 2.83 3.15 3.68
N LYS A 113 3.40 4.37 3.58
CA LYS A 113 4.13 5.02 4.68
C LYS A 113 3.23 5.43 5.85
N GLU A 114 1.92 5.50 5.63
CA GLU A 114 0.93 5.93 6.62
C GLU A 114 0.06 4.78 7.16
N ASP A 115 0.45 3.54 6.95
CA ASP A 115 -0.31 2.38 7.41
C ASP A 115 -0.47 2.40 8.93
N ARG A 116 -1.72 2.30 9.40
CA ARG A 116 -2.10 2.27 10.81
C ARG A 116 -2.72 0.93 11.16
N ARG A 117 -2.08 0.19 12.05
CA ARG A 117 -2.65 -1.02 12.63
C ARG A 117 -3.45 -0.65 13.87
N VAL A 118 -4.67 -1.17 13.97
CA VAL A 118 -5.58 -0.89 15.07
C VAL A 118 -5.82 -2.17 15.87
N ALA A 119 -5.49 -2.13 17.14
CA ALA A 119 -5.86 -3.21 18.07
C ALA A 119 -7.37 -3.12 18.32
N MET A 120 -8.10 -4.15 17.97
CA MET A 120 -9.56 -4.24 18.16
C MET A 120 -9.86 -5.13 19.36
N VAL A 121 -10.72 -4.63 20.26
CA VAL A 121 -11.18 -5.35 21.45
C VAL A 121 -12.69 -5.47 21.41
N GLU A 122 -13.23 -6.62 21.75
CA GLU A 122 -14.68 -6.81 21.90
C GLU A 122 -15.19 -6.01 23.10
N THR A 123 -16.07 -5.05 22.84
CA THR A 123 -16.63 -4.15 23.86
C THR A 123 -18.02 -4.58 24.31
N THR A 124 -18.79 -5.10 23.39
CA THR A 124 -20.10 -5.74 23.61
C THR A 124 -20.22 -6.93 22.67
N PRO A 125 -21.09 -7.90 22.91
CA PRO A 125 -21.21 -9.07 22.06
C PRO A 125 -21.30 -8.71 20.57
N GLY A 126 -20.32 -9.16 19.76
CA GLY A 126 -20.23 -8.90 18.32
C GLY A 126 -19.72 -7.51 17.92
N VAL A 127 -19.52 -6.59 18.88
CA VAL A 127 -18.99 -5.24 18.61
C VAL A 127 -17.54 -5.14 19.04
N TYR A 128 -16.68 -4.85 18.11
CA TYR A 128 -15.24 -4.69 18.29
C TYR A 128 -14.86 -3.23 18.08
N ALA A 129 -14.13 -2.65 19.02
CA ALA A 129 -13.72 -1.26 18.92
C ALA A 129 -12.22 -1.10 19.15
N GLY A 130 -11.66 -0.09 18.52
CA GLY A 130 -10.28 0.35 18.68
C GLY A 130 -10.18 1.85 18.44
N THR A 131 -9.07 2.46 18.85
CA THR A 131 -8.84 3.90 18.66
C THR A 131 -7.70 4.11 17.70
N VAL A 132 -7.91 5.00 16.73
CA VAL A 132 -6.92 5.41 15.75
C VAL A 132 -7.20 6.85 15.30
N SER A 133 -6.20 7.68 15.30
CA SER A 133 -6.29 9.03 14.73
C SER A 133 -6.00 8.99 13.25
N LEU A 134 -6.94 9.45 12.43
CA LEU A 134 -6.82 9.51 10.98
C LEU A 134 -6.88 10.96 10.52
N ALA A 135 -5.93 11.35 9.67
CA ALA A 135 -6.00 12.64 8.98
C ALA A 135 -7.15 12.63 7.96
N PRO A 136 -7.73 13.80 7.64
CA PRO A 136 -8.78 13.92 6.63
C PRO A 136 -8.39 13.30 5.28
N GLY A 137 -9.39 12.79 4.56
CA GLY A 137 -9.24 12.21 3.24
C GLY A 137 -9.66 10.75 3.15
N LEU A 138 -9.24 10.09 2.05
CA LEU A 138 -9.62 8.71 1.75
C LEU A 138 -8.67 7.72 2.42
N TRP A 139 -9.26 6.76 3.13
CA TRP A 139 -8.59 5.63 3.75
C TRP A 139 -9.18 4.31 3.27
N VAL A 140 -8.37 3.27 3.29
CA VAL A 140 -8.80 1.90 3.01
C VAL A 140 -8.65 1.09 4.29
N LEU A 141 -9.77 0.67 4.84
CA LEU A 141 -9.81 -0.26 5.96
C LEU A 141 -9.74 -1.70 5.44
N SER A 142 -8.73 -2.43 5.87
CA SER A 142 -8.56 -3.86 5.65
C SER A 142 -8.74 -4.58 6.99
N VAL A 143 -9.71 -5.48 7.05
CA VAL A 143 -10.01 -6.27 8.25
C VAL A 143 -9.78 -7.74 7.95
N ALA A 144 -9.05 -8.41 8.81
CA ALA A 144 -8.93 -9.86 8.82
C ALA A 144 -9.33 -10.38 10.21
N SER A 145 -10.31 -11.26 10.28
CA SER A 145 -10.72 -11.88 11.53
C SER A 145 -10.35 -13.36 11.61
N HIS A 146 -10.06 -13.82 12.82
CA HIS A 146 -9.77 -15.20 13.15
C HIS A 146 -10.73 -15.65 14.24
N LYS A 147 -11.25 -16.87 14.18
CA LYS A 147 -12.08 -17.44 15.24
C LYS A 147 -11.19 -18.24 16.18
N GLY A 148 -11.27 -17.94 17.50
CA GLY A 148 -10.55 -18.70 18.52
C GLY A 148 -9.11 -18.26 18.80
N GLY A 149 -8.79 -16.96 18.77
CA GLY A 149 -7.45 -16.43 19.09
C GLY A 149 -6.44 -16.56 17.93
N ALA A 150 -5.14 -16.54 18.21
CA ALA A 150 -4.04 -16.53 17.23
C ALA A 150 -3.88 -17.84 16.43
N GLY A 151 -4.95 -18.48 16.04
CA GLY A 151 -5.00 -19.78 15.37
C GLY A 151 -5.27 -19.70 13.88
N HIS A 152 -4.61 -20.52 13.16
CA HIS A 152 -4.54 -20.86 11.74
C HIS A 152 -5.83 -20.63 10.93
N GLY A 153 -5.76 -19.65 10.02
CA GLY A 153 -6.73 -19.41 8.97
C GLY A 153 -7.63 -18.18 9.22
N THR A 154 -7.64 -17.29 8.25
CA THR A 154 -8.52 -16.11 8.26
C THR A 154 -9.97 -16.58 8.08
N ALA A 155 -10.83 -16.32 9.07
CA ALA A 155 -12.24 -16.66 9.02
C ALA A 155 -13.05 -15.72 8.14
N TYR A 156 -12.66 -14.44 8.09
CA TYR A 156 -13.35 -13.39 7.34
C TYR A 156 -12.38 -12.29 6.95
N ARG A 157 -12.52 -11.79 5.72
CA ARG A 157 -11.76 -10.65 5.20
C ARG A 157 -12.71 -9.60 4.66
N LEU A 158 -12.44 -8.35 4.97
CA LEU A 158 -13.20 -7.21 4.49
C LEU A 158 -12.24 -6.10 4.06
N LYS A 159 -12.53 -5.47 2.93
CA LYS A 159 -11.84 -4.25 2.48
C LYS A 159 -12.88 -3.20 2.15
N ARG A 160 -12.81 -2.04 2.81
CA ARG A 160 -13.76 -0.94 2.63
C ARG A 160 -13.04 0.40 2.57
N ARG A 161 -13.56 1.30 1.77
CA ARG A 161 -13.12 2.69 1.72
C ARG A 161 -13.85 3.49 2.79
N LEU A 162 -13.09 4.30 3.54
CA LEU A 162 -13.59 5.23 4.53
C LEU A 162 -13.16 6.64 4.10
N PHE A 163 -14.09 7.57 4.09
CA PHE A 163 -13.79 8.96 3.88
C PHE A 163 -13.88 9.69 5.22
N VAL A 164 -12.77 10.27 5.66
CA VAL A 164 -12.69 11.07 6.88
C VAL A 164 -12.83 12.53 6.48
N ALA A 165 -13.91 13.16 6.89
CA ALA A 165 -14.14 14.57 6.65
C ALA A 165 -13.18 15.44 7.49
N GLU A 166 -12.85 16.60 6.99
CA GLU A 166 -12.17 17.63 7.77
C GLU A 166 -13.10 18.05 8.91
N THR A 167 -12.60 17.97 10.14
CA THR A 167 -13.38 18.46 11.30
C THR A 167 -13.23 19.98 11.31
N PRO A 168 -14.35 20.74 11.28
CA PRO A 168 -14.32 22.21 11.29
C PRO A 168 -13.70 22.75 12.58
#